data_00145d4678d4bba2697305f413effad5
#
_entry.id   00145d4678d4bba2697305f413effad5
#
_cell.length_a   1.000
_cell.length_b   1.000
_cell.length_c   1.000
_cell.angle_alpha   90.00
_cell.angle_beta   90.00
_cell.angle_gamma   90.00
#
_symmetry.space_group_name_H-M   'P 1'
#
loop_
_entity.id
_entity.type
_entity.pdbx_description
1 polymer ?
#
loop_
_entity_poly.entity_id
_entity_poly.type
_entity_poly.pdbx_seq_one_letter_code
_entity_poly.pdbx_strand_id
1 'polypeptide(L)'
;YPNPFNSETLIKYNLPNKSFVDIAIFDIVGRSIRSFSQKGKDPGTYIFRWDGLDESLRPVKSGVYIILIKSNYFQESKKMTFAK
;
A
#
# COMPACT_ATOMS: atom_id res chain seq x y z
N TYR A 1 12.10 -21.59 0.42
CA TYR A 1 10.71 -21.71 0.64
C TYR A 1 10.07 -20.32 0.66
N PRO A 2 8.89 -20.21 0.18
CA PRO A 2 8.35 -18.89 0.02
C PRO A 2 8.05 -18.25 1.37
N ASN A 3 8.39 -17.01 1.47
CA ASN A 3 7.96 -16.21 2.57
C ASN A 3 6.48 -15.96 2.39
N PRO A 4 5.63 -16.40 3.30
CA PRO A 4 4.19 -16.37 3.08
C PRO A 4 3.62 -14.98 2.97
N PHE A 5 4.36 -13.93 3.27
CA PHE A 5 3.74 -12.64 3.30
C PHE A 5 4.35 -11.61 2.39
N ASN A 6 5.25 -11.95 1.52
CA ASN A 6 5.87 -10.87 0.78
C ASN A 6 5.19 -10.54 -0.53
N SER A 7 4.75 -11.51 -1.29
CA SER A 7 4.23 -11.21 -2.63
C SER A 7 2.90 -10.48 -2.57
N GLU A 8 2.16 -10.65 -1.49
CA GLU A 8 0.85 -10.05 -1.36
C GLU A 8 0.88 -8.61 -0.90
N THR A 9 2.04 -8.09 -0.56
CA THR A 9 2.18 -6.75 -0.03
C THR A 9 2.79 -5.78 -1.03
N LEU A 10 2.83 -6.14 -2.30
CA LEU A 10 3.38 -5.29 -3.34
C LEU A 10 2.29 -4.67 -4.18
N ILE A 11 2.48 -3.42 -4.56
CA ILE A 11 1.64 -2.79 -5.56
C ILE A 11 2.54 -2.06 -6.54
N LYS A 12 2.29 -2.29 -7.83
CA LYS A 12 3.04 -1.63 -8.88
C LYS A 12 2.14 -0.60 -9.54
N TYR A 13 2.65 0.60 -9.76
CA TYR A 13 1.87 1.64 -10.39
C TYR A 13 2.75 2.51 -11.27
N ASN A 14 2.12 3.21 -12.21
CA ASN A 14 2.81 4.08 -13.15
C ASN A 14 2.25 5.48 -13.07
N LEU A 15 3.15 6.47 -13.07
CA LEU A 15 2.78 7.88 -13.15
C LEU A 15 3.24 8.41 -14.50
N PRO A 16 2.30 8.77 -15.39
CA PRO A 16 2.71 9.35 -16.68
C PRO A 16 3.31 10.75 -16.54
N ASN A 17 2.92 11.48 -15.49
CA ASN A 17 3.45 12.80 -15.21
C ASN A 17 3.58 12.98 -13.71
N LYS A 18 4.25 14.07 -13.30
CA LYS A 18 4.41 14.38 -11.88
C LYS A 18 3.03 14.43 -11.21
N SER A 19 2.93 13.83 -10.05
CA SER A 19 1.64 13.68 -9.37
C SER A 19 1.84 13.51 -7.87
N PHE A 20 0.78 13.81 -7.12
CA PHE A 20 0.72 13.32 -5.75
C PHE A 20 0.46 11.80 -5.79
N VAL A 21 0.84 11.13 -4.73
CA VAL A 21 0.49 9.73 -4.52
C VAL A 21 0.12 9.57 -3.06
N ASP A 22 -1.11 9.12 -2.80
CA ASP A 22 -1.58 8.79 -1.46
C ASP A 22 -1.84 7.31 -1.39
N ILE A 23 -1.30 6.66 -0.38
CA ILE A 23 -1.51 5.24 -0.17
C ILE A 23 -2.04 5.07 1.25
N ALA A 24 -3.15 4.35 1.38
CA ALA A 24 -3.75 4.09 2.67
C ALA A 24 -4.01 2.60 2.82
N ILE A 25 -3.74 2.10 4.01
CA ILE A 25 -3.93 0.69 4.30
C ILE A 25 -4.99 0.58 5.40
N PHE A 26 -5.98 -0.27 5.16
CA PHE A 26 -7.10 -0.49 6.06
C PHE A 26 -7.21 -1.96 6.43
N ASP A 27 -7.75 -2.24 7.60
CA ASP A 27 -8.11 -3.62 7.92
C ASP A 27 -9.46 -3.96 7.31
N ILE A 28 -9.91 -5.19 7.52
CA ILE A 28 -11.12 -5.69 6.87
C ILE A 28 -12.39 -4.98 7.36
N VAL A 29 -12.36 -4.36 8.52
CA VAL A 29 -13.52 -3.60 9.00
C VAL A 29 -13.42 -2.12 8.67
N GLY A 30 -12.39 -1.72 7.93
CA GLY A 30 -12.27 -0.35 7.45
C GLY A 30 -11.50 0.59 8.35
N ARG A 31 -10.84 0.09 9.37
CA ARG A 31 -10.02 0.94 10.23
C ARG A 31 -8.71 1.27 9.53
N SER A 32 -8.29 2.53 9.65
CA SER A 32 -7.02 2.96 9.09
C SER A 32 -5.85 2.34 9.84
N ILE A 33 -4.97 1.71 9.11
CA ILE A 33 -3.78 1.06 9.67
C ILE A 33 -2.56 1.93 9.45
N ARG A 34 -2.40 2.44 8.24
CA ARG A 34 -1.22 3.21 7.88
C ARG A 34 -1.50 4.05 6.65
N SER A 35 -0.86 5.20 6.55
CA SER A 35 -0.98 6.01 5.34
C SER A 35 0.36 6.62 4.98
N PHE A 36 0.53 6.84 3.68
CA PHE A 36 1.70 7.46 3.09
C PHE A 36 1.23 8.52 2.12
N SER A 37 1.87 9.67 2.12
CA SER A 37 1.54 10.73 1.17
C SER A 37 2.80 11.33 0.64
N GLN A 38 2.83 11.54 -0.67
CA GLN A 38 3.96 12.20 -1.31
C GLN A 38 3.44 13.12 -2.39
N LYS A 39 3.84 14.39 -2.34
CA LYS A 39 3.49 15.37 -3.36
C LYS A 39 4.60 15.45 -4.39
N GLY A 40 4.21 15.71 -5.64
CA GLY A 40 5.20 15.96 -6.68
C GLY A 40 6.11 14.80 -6.99
N LYS A 41 5.59 13.59 -6.93
CA LYS A 41 6.38 12.41 -7.29
C LYS A 41 6.59 12.39 -8.79
N ASP A 42 7.82 12.13 -9.22
CA ASP A 42 8.21 12.21 -10.61
C ASP A 42 7.57 11.12 -11.47
N PRO A 43 7.45 11.35 -12.79
CA PRO A 43 6.96 10.30 -13.69
C PRO A 43 7.80 9.04 -13.59
N GLY A 44 7.17 7.90 -13.76
CA GLY A 44 7.89 6.64 -13.75
C GLY A 44 7.04 5.51 -13.23
N THR A 45 7.64 4.35 -13.18
CA THR A 45 7.02 3.14 -12.66
C THR A 45 7.59 2.86 -11.29
N TYR A 46 6.70 2.57 -10.36
CA TYR A 46 7.06 2.40 -8.95
C TYR A 46 6.50 1.10 -8.40
N ILE A 47 7.15 0.60 -7.38
CA ILE A 47 6.65 -0.53 -6.62
C ILE A 47 6.55 -0.08 -5.17
N PHE A 48 5.35 -0.17 -4.62
CA PHE A 48 5.14 0.06 -3.20
C PHE A 48 5.13 -1.28 -2.48
N ARG A 49 5.90 -1.36 -1.41
CA ARG A 49 5.92 -2.54 -0.55
C ARG A 49 5.55 -2.10 0.86
N TRP A 50 4.53 -2.75 1.41
CA TRP A 50 4.17 -2.49 2.80
C TRP A 50 4.96 -3.41 3.71
N ASP A 51 5.48 -2.85 4.77
CA ASP A 51 6.32 -3.57 5.73
C ASP A 51 5.52 -4.28 6.83
N GLY A 52 4.18 -4.17 6.80
CA GLY A 52 3.36 -4.83 7.81
C GLY A 52 3.29 -4.10 9.13
N LEU A 53 3.68 -2.83 9.15
CA LEU A 53 3.64 -2.03 10.37
C LEU A 53 2.49 -1.04 10.31
N ASP A 54 1.91 -0.76 11.47
CA ASP A 54 0.87 0.27 11.57
C ASP A 54 1.50 1.66 11.71
N GLU A 55 0.67 2.68 11.90
CA GLU A 55 1.15 4.05 11.96
C GLU A 55 2.10 4.29 13.15
N SER A 56 1.99 3.48 14.18
CA SER A 56 2.88 3.54 15.35
C SER A 56 4.11 2.65 15.18
N LEU A 57 4.30 2.12 13.98
CA LEU A 57 5.43 1.24 13.64
C LEU A 57 5.42 -0.07 14.42
N ARG A 58 4.24 -0.54 14.78
CA ARG A 58 4.08 -1.83 15.43
C ARG A 58 3.58 -2.86 14.43
N PRO A 59 4.02 -4.11 14.54
CA PRO A 59 3.57 -5.15 13.62
C PRO A 59 2.07 -5.37 13.73
N VAL A 60 1.43 -5.52 12.56
CA VAL A 60 0.01 -5.85 12.54
C VAL A 60 -0.18 -7.35 12.65
N LYS A 61 -1.41 -7.76 12.93
CA LYS A 61 -1.76 -9.18 12.97
C LYS A 61 -1.85 -9.73 11.56
N SER A 62 -1.59 -11.01 11.42
CA SER A 62 -1.86 -11.71 10.18
C SER A 62 -3.34 -11.56 9.84
N GLY A 63 -3.62 -11.34 8.58
CA GLY A 63 -4.99 -11.16 8.14
C GLY A 63 -5.10 -10.49 6.80
N VAL A 64 -6.31 -10.07 6.48
CA VAL A 64 -6.63 -9.43 5.22
C VAL A 64 -6.65 -7.93 5.41
N TYR A 65 -6.03 -7.24 4.47
CA TYR A 65 -5.94 -5.77 4.48
C TYR A 65 -6.29 -5.24 3.10
N ILE A 66 -6.74 -4.00 3.07
CA ILE A 66 -7.07 -3.31 1.83
C ILE A 66 -6.07 -2.19 1.67
N ILE A 67 -5.42 -2.13 0.52
CA ILE A 67 -4.55 -1.01 0.18
C ILE A 67 -5.24 -0.18 -0.89
N LEU A 68 -5.32 1.11 -0.65
CA LEU A 68 -5.92 2.08 -1.57
C LEU A 68 -4.82 3.01 -2.04
N ILE A 69 -4.70 3.18 -3.37
CA ILE A 69 -3.72 4.09 -3.93
C ILE A 69 -4.42 5.11 -4.81
N LYS A 70 -4.06 6.38 -4.67
CA LYS A 70 -4.66 7.50 -5.42
C LYS A 70 -3.57 8.39 -5.98
N SER A 71 -3.82 8.86 -7.19
CA SER A 71 -2.98 9.87 -7.82
C SER A 71 -3.88 10.77 -8.64
N ASN A 72 -3.29 11.70 -9.42
CA ASN A 72 -4.06 12.50 -10.37
C ASN A 72 -4.63 11.66 -11.51
N TYR A 73 -4.14 10.45 -11.70
CA TYR A 73 -4.45 9.66 -12.90
C TYR A 73 -5.30 8.45 -12.63
N PHE A 74 -5.31 7.96 -11.41
CA PHE A 74 -6.06 6.75 -11.10
C PHE A 74 -6.34 6.68 -9.60
N GLN A 75 -7.27 5.79 -9.29
CA GLN A 75 -7.54 5.37 -7.93
C GLN A 75 -7.83 3.88 -8.00
N GLU A 76 -7.13 3.09 -7.24
CA GLU A 76 -7.41 1.66 -7.22
C GLU A 76 -7.17 1.09 -5.84
N SER A 77 -7.82 -0.01 -5.57
CA SER A 77 -7.64 -0.71 -4.33
C SER A 77 -7.29 -2.16 -4.60
N LYS A 78 -6.55 -2.74 -3.68
CA LYS A 78 -6.15 -4.12 -3.78
C LYS A 78 -6.34 -4.77 -2.41
N LYS A 79 -6.98 -5.92 -2.42
CA LYS A 79 -7.08 -6.75 -1.23
C LYS A 79 -5.83 -7.59 -1.14
N MET A 80 -5.24 -7.67 0.03
CA MET A 80 -4.02 -8.45 0.21
C MET A 80 -4.07 -9.22 1.50
N THR A 81 -3.33 -10.31 1.54
CA THR A 81 -3.21 -11.14 2.73
C THR A 81 -1.82 -10.94 3.30
N PHE A 82 -1.75 -10.59 4.56
CA PHE A 82 -0.50 -10.47 5.26
C PHE A 82 -0.41 -11.59 6.28
N ALA A 83 0.63 -12.41 6.16
CA ALA A 83 0.83 -13.55 7.05
C ALA A 83 2.25 -13.47 7.62
N LYS A 84 2.33 -13.54 8.92
CA LYS A 84 3.62 -13.56 9.58
C LYS A 84 4.22 -14.95 9.60
#